data_33c8d96f95a1ebb0f83be04ee5a9c435
#
_entry.id   33c8d96f95a1ebb0f83be04ee5a9c435
#
_cell.length_a   1.000
_cell.length_b   1.000
_cell.length_c   1.000
_cell.angle_alpha   90.00
_cell.angle_beta   90.00
_cell.angle_gamma   90.00
#
_symmetry.space_group_name_H-M   'P 1'
#
loop_
_entity.id
_entity.type
_entity.pdbx_description
1 polymer ?
#
loop_
_entity_poly.entity_id
_entity_poly.type
_entity_poly.pdbx_seq_one_letter_code
_entity_poly.pdbx_strand_id
1 'polypeptide(L)'
;MPDKPLEIALNMTAKELYDANPEYKAFQEGDVQPMGVTFQGYDFPRYKEPTVTIKYPNGEISIDGVMSVLAYDDNKQQNYRLSKISLGFLFDHKVSGITDERAYKEMISLFQKLNNKGWMHAKTLSEPRLSPEDSFTFATKEDGYAFSLNYTYPLSFEQWLQLDDLQTWQLRHGADTFLNIRMNRQTDSSTGKRHYLISLEIFNEVELLQQIVPNDYVDPLTKEYSKLYDKLPESRLFIETQAIKMGLNIQQDQPDYTLPLVLEKTGIDTSKFVSIDPYKITYEEFIKRQEAGEDMTPYYENQPTAKPKITSQAKGRCLANQPCPISGYWFTLAKADSRAYFKQGDIMPDYPDNNWGEVIWQFDGEKA
;
A
#
# COMPACT_ATOMS: atom_id res chain seq x y z
N MET A 1 -7.46 32.68 12.01
CA MET A 1 -7.30 31.70 10.91
C MET A 1 -8.19 32.11 9.76
N PRO A 2 -7.83 31.78 8.51
CA PRO A 2 -8.73 31.91 7.38
C PRO A 2 -10.04 31.13 7.62
N ASP A 3 -11.15 31.63 7.10
CA ASP A 3 -12.45 30.94 7.20
C ASP A 3 -12.58 29.78 6.19
N LYS A 4 -11.81 29.85 5.10
CA LYS A 4 -11.77 28.79 4.08
C LYS A 4 -10.88 27.63 4.55
N PRO A 5 -11.29 26.36 4.38
CA PRO A 5 -10.42 25.22 4.63
C PRO A 5 -9.12 25.26 3.78
N LEU A 6 -8.01 24.78 4.31
CA LEU A 6 -6.82 24.53 3.50
C LEU A 6 -7.10 23.34 2.58
N GLU A 7 -6.87 23.52 1.28
CA GLU A 7 -7.10 22.48 0.27
C GLU A 7 -5.78 21.91 -0.22
N ILE A 8 -5.63 20.59 -0.16
CA ILE A 8 -4.48 19.86 -0.68
C ILE A 8 -4.95 18.62 -1.44
N ALA A 9 -4.23 18.23 -2.50
CA ALA A 9 -4.59 17.04 -3.27
C ALA A 9 -3.37 16.14 -3.52
N LEU A 10 -3.60 14.83 -3.56
CA LEU A 10 -2.63 13.91 -4.14
C LEU A 10 -2.37 14.26 -5.61
N ASN A 11 -1.15 14.09 -6.04
CA ASN A 11 -0.70 14.35 -7.41
C ASN A 11 -0.77 15.84 -7.85
N MET A 12 -0.97 16.79 -6.94
CA MET A 12 -0.73 18.20 -7.24
C MET A 12 0.76 18.56 -7.09
N THR A 13 1.17 19.65 -7.72
CA THR A 13 2.51 20.22 -7.54
C THR A 13 2.56 21.13 -6.32
N ALA A 14 3.75 21.37 -5.77
CA ALA A 14 3.95 22.36 -4.71
C ALA A 14 3.43 23.75 -5.09
N LYS A 15 3.61 24.15 -6.36
CA LYS A 15 3.10 25.42 -6.85
C LYS A 15 1.57 25.48 -6.82
N GLU A 16 0.89 24.43 -7.29
CA GLU A 16 -0.58 24.34 -7.24
C GLU A 16 -1.09 24.37 -5.79
N LEU A 17 -0.39 23.74 -4.84
CA LEU A 17 -0.73 23.79 -3.42
C LEU A 17 -0.69 25.22 -2.88
N TYR A 18 0.36 25.97 -3.17
CA TYR A 18 0.51 27.33 -2.68
C TYR A 18 -0.44 28.32 -3.37
N ASP A 19 -0.65 28.15 -4.67
CA ASP A 19 -1.60 28.99 -5.43
C ASP A 19 -3.06 28.78 -4.99
N ALA A 20 -3.42 27.56 -4.56
CA ALA A 20 -4.75 27.26 -4.05
C ALA A 20 -5.03 27.82 -2.63
N ASN A 21 -3.96 28.13 -1.87
CA ASN A 21 -4.05 28.50 -0.46
C ASN A 21 -3.28 29.79 -0.12
N PRO A 22 -3.47 30.90 -0.84
CA PRO A 22 -2.70 32.12 -0.62
C PRO A 22 -2.93 32.74 0.77
N GLU A 23 -4.11 32.49 1.37
CA GLU A 23 -4.47 32.95 2.72
C GLU A 23 -3.68 32.25 3.83
N TYR A 24 -3.07 31.10 3.54
CA TYR A 24 -2.25 30.33 4.48
C TYR A 24 -0.75 30.60 4.36
N LYS A 25 -0.34 31.56 3.53
CA LYS A 25 1.08 31.87 3.26
C LYS A 25 1.93 32.09 4.51
N ALA A 26 1.34 32.67 5.56
CA ALA A 26 2.06 32.94 6.81
C ALA A 26 2.38 31.67 7.64
N PHE A 27 1.83 30.54 7.29
CA PHE A 27 1.99 29.24 7.97
C PHE A 27 2.76 28.23 7.12
N GLN A 28 3.24 28.66 5.93
CA GLN A 28 3.98 27.79 5.02
C GLN A 28 5.38 27.50 5.57
N GLU A 29 5.76 26.24 5.50
CA GLU A 29 7.11 25.78 5.70
C GLU A 29 7.51 24.93 4.50
N GLY A 30 8.76 25.05 4.07
CA GLY A 30 9.25 24.24 2.94
C GLY A 30 10.75 24.05 3.05
N ASP A 31 11.21 22.86 2.72
CA ASP A 31 12.64 22.54 2.70
C ASP A 31 12.95 21.63 1.50
N VAL A 32 14.06 21.93 0.83
CA VAL A 32 14.58 21.14 -0.29
C VAL A 32 15.77 20.34 0.21
N GLN A 33 15.60 19.03 0.29
CA GLN A 33 16.66 18.14 0.73
C GLN A 33 17.67 17.84 -0.38
N PRO A 34 18.97 17.71 -0.06
CA PRO A 34 20.01 17.42 -1.06
C PRO A 34 19.79 16.14 -1.87
N MET A 35 19.00 15.20 -1.34
CA MET A 35 18.69 13.93 -1.99
C MET A 35 17.57 14.01 -3.04
N GLY A 36 17.00 15.19 -3.24
CA GLY A 36 15.98 15.41 -4.26
C GLY A 36 14.54 15.28 -3.77
N VAL A 37 14.33 15.07 -2.49
CA VAL A 37 13.00 15.14 -1.87
C VAL A 37 12.73 16.58 -1.45
N THR A 38 11.56 17.09 -1.75
CA THR A 38 11.11 18.42 -1.33
C THR A 38 9.94 18.27 -0.38
N PHE A 39 10.06 18.90 0.79
CA PHE A 39 8.98 18.95 1.77
C PHE A 39 8.21 20.26 1.64
N GLN A 40 6.89 20.15 1.64
CA GLN A 40 5.95 21.27 1.64
C GLN A 40 5.07 21.12 2.88
N GLY A 41 5.01 22.14 3.72
CA GLY A 41 4.35 22.04 5.00
C GLY A 41 3.55 23.26 5.39
N TYR A 42 2.70 23.04 6.40
CA TYR A 42 2.00 24.08 7.13
C TYR A 42 1.98 23.69 8.60
N ASP A 43 2.40 24.62 9.49
CA ASP A 43 2.26 24.47 10.93
C ASP A 43 1.32 25.53 11.51
N PHE A 44 0.40 25.09 12.33
CA PHE A 44 -0.65 25.94 12.88
C PHE A 44 -0.54 26.08 14.40
N PRO A 45 -0.70 27.31 14.92
CA PRO A 45 -0.70 27.54 16.35
C PRO A 45 -1.85 26.82 17.04
N ARG A 46 -1.58 26.27 18.22
CA ARG A 46 -2.60 25.57 19.02
C ARG A 46 -3.80 26.48 19.31
N TYR A 47 -4.99 25.89 19.27
CA TYR A 47 -6.31 26.55 19.37
C TYR A 47 -6.70 27.47 18.19
N LYS A 48 -5.90 27.39 17.11
CA LYS A 48 -6.16 28.07 15.84
C LYS A 48 -5.99 27.13 14.65
N GLU A 49 -6.18 25.86 14.90
CA GLU A 49 -6.04 24.81 13.90
C GLU A 49 -7.18 24.92 12.86
N PRO A 50 -6.87 24.87 11.57
CA PRO A 50 -7.89 24.93 10.52
C PRO A 50 -8.53 23.57 10.27
N THR A 51 -9.58 23.60 9.46
CA THR A 51 -10.01 22.43 8.69
C THR A 51 -9.10 22.26 7.48
N VAL A 52 -8.65 21.03 7.23
CA VAL A 52 -7.92 20.66 6.01
C VAL A 52 -8.74 19.70 5.20
N THR A 53 -8.90 19.99 3.90
CA THR A 53 -9.57 19.12 2.93
C THR A 53 -8.52 18.50 2.02
N ILE A 54 -8.41 17.17 2.07
CA ILE A 54 -7.53 16.40 1.19
C ILE A 54 -8.37 15.83 0.05
N LYS A 55 -7.98 16.13 -1.18
CA LYS A 55 -8.58 15.58 -2.40
C LYS A 55 -7.73 14.42 -2.93
N TYR A 56 -8.39 13.38 -3.39
CA TYR A 56 -7.77 12.21 -4.02
C TYR A 56 -8.60 11.79 -5.25
N PRO A 57 -8.13 10.90 -6.13
CA PRO A 57 -8.75 10.67 -7.45
C PRO A 57 -10.26 10.47 -7.46
N ASN A 58 -10.82 9.83 -6.43
CA ASN A 58 -12.23 9.47 -6.39
C ASN A 58 -12.97 10.05 -5.17
N GLY A 59 -12.46 11.12 -4.55
CA GLY A 59 -13.13 11.72 -3.41
C GLY A 59 -12.29 12.75 -2.66
N GLU A 60 -12.79 13.09 -1.48
CA GLU A 60 -12.13 14.01 -0.55
C GLU A 60 -12.45 13.64 0.89
N ILE A 61 -11.57 14.03 1.79
CA ILE A 61 -11.77 13.94 3.24
C ILE A 61 -11.44 15.28 3.88
N SER A 62 -12.29 15.75 4.79
CA SER A 62 -12.04 16.97 5.56
C SER A 62 -11.83 16.61 7.03
N ILE A 63 -10.76 17.14 7.61
CA ILE A 63 -10.34 16.93 8.99
C ILE A 63 -10.26 18.29 9.67
N ASP A 64 -10.94 18.42 10.80
CA ASP A 64 -10.92 19.62 11.62
C ASP A 64 -9.78 19.57 12.64
N GLY A 65 -9.28 20.74 13.04
CA GLY A 65 -8.30 20.85 14.09
C GLY A 65 -6.91 20.33 13.74
N VAL A 66 -6.52 20.48 12.47
CA VAL A 66 -5.21 20.04 11.97
C VAL A 66 -4.12 20.96 12.47
N MET A 67 -3.16 20.42 13.21
CA MET A 67 -2.01 21.15 13.73
C MET A 67 -0.89 21.31 12.73
N SER A 68 -0.68 20.28 11.89
CA SER A 68 0.38 20.29 10.88
C SER A 68 -0.05 19.53 9.64
N VAL A 69 0.45 19.99 8.51
CA VAL A 69 0.37 19.31 7.22
C VAL A 69 1.78 19.19 6.68
N LEU A 70 2.17 18.00 6.28
CA LEU A 70 3.42 17.76 5.58
C LEU A 70 3.14 16.96 4.32
N ALA A 71 3.54 17.49 3.19
CA ALA A 71 3.48 16.79 1.93
C ALA A 71 4.87 16.76 1.31
N TYR A 72 5.18 15.71 0.59
CA TYR A 72 6.44 15.65 -0.11
C TYR A 72 6.27 15.11 -1.53
N ASP A 73 7.17 15.57 -2.37
CA ASP A 73 7.41 15.03 -3.70
C ASP A 73 8.83 14.47 -3.79
N ASP A 74 9.02 13.51 -4.66
CA ASP A 74 10.34 13.02 -5.03
C ASP A 74 10.68 13.54 -6.42
N ASN A 75 11.69 14.40 -6.52
CA ASN A 75 12.13 14.99 -7.78
C ASN A 75 12.75 13.98 -8.77
N LYS A 76 13.00 12.74 -8.33
CA LYS A 76 13.35 11.63 -9.21
C LYS A 76 12.15 11.11 -10.00
N GLN A 77 10.92 11.42 -9.58
CA GLN A 77 9.72 11.11 -10.35
C GLN A 77 9.50 12.19 -11.42
N GLN A 78 9.23 11.75 -12.63
CA GLN A 78 8.87 12.64 -13.73
C GLN A 78 7.59 13.37 -13.35
N ASN A 79 7.65 14.65 -12.99
CA ASN A 79 6.56 15.61 -12.79
C ASN A 79 6.42 16.25 -11.40
N TYR A 80 7.31 16.01 -10.43
CA TYR A 80 7.32 16.72 -9.12
C TYR A 80 5.90 16.85 -8.52
N ARG A 81 5.25 15.71 -8.24
CA ARG A 81 3.89 15.70 -7.73
C ARG A 81 3.84 15.11 -6.32
N LEU A 82 2.98 15.68 -5.48
CA LEU A 82 2.80 15.22 -4.11
C LEU A 82 2.26 13.79 -4.09
N SER A 83 3.12 12.83 -3.72
CA SER A 83 2.77 11.40 -3.65
C SER A 83 2.22 11.00 -2.29
N LYS A 84 2.52 11.79 -1.24
CA LYS A 84 2.09 11.56 0.14
C LYS A 84 1.80 12.88 0.85
N ILE A 85 0.75 12.85 1.64
CA ILE A 85 0.29 13.95 2.50
C ILE A 85 0.10 13.40 3.89
N SER A 86 0.76 13.98 4.88
CA SER A 86 0.64 13.62 6.30
C SER A 86 -0.03 14.77 7.07
N LEU A 87 -0.98 14.44 7.93
CA LEU A 87 -1.65 15.36 8.84
C LEU A 87 -1.44 14.92 10.28
N GLY A 88 -1.27 15.91 11.18
CA GLY A 88 -1.34 15.70 12.61
C GLY A 88 -2.49 16.51 13.23
N PHE A 89 -3.34 15.89 14.04
CA PHE A 89 -4.41 16.57 14.75
C PHE A 89 -4.70 15.95 16.11
N LEU A 90 -5.36 16.70 16.98
CA LEU A 90 -5.79 16.25 18.29
C LEU A 90 -7.31 16.24 18.38
N PHE A 91 -7.90 15.21 18.96
CA PHE A 91 -9.33 15.24 19.27
C PHE A 91 -9.70 16.32 20.30
N ASP A 92 -8.72 16.77 21.07
CA ASP A 92 -8.88 17.83 22.07
C ASP A 92 -8.42 19.23 21.60
N HIS A 93 -8.44 19.50 20.30
CA HIS A 93 -7.97 20.77 19.74
C HIS A 93 -8.65 22.02 20.35
N LYS A 94 -9.86 21.90 20.88
CA LYS A 94 -10.60 23.00 21.53
C LYS A 94 -10.48 23.04 23.06
N VAL A 95 -9.90 22.01 23.67
CA VAL A 95 -9.79 21.88 25.14
C VAL A 95 -8.44 21.24 25.50
N SER A 96 -8.03 21.37 26.77
CA SER A 96 -6.81 20.72 27.24
C SER A 96 -7.13 19.35 27.83
N GLY A 97 -6.87 18.31 27.06
CA GLY A 97 -7.11 16.91 27.40
C GLY A 97 -8.55 16.45 27.13
N ILE A 98 -8.69 15.16 26.95
CA ILE A 98 -9.95 14.51 26.55
C ILE A 98 -10.10 13.20 27.35
N THR A 99 -11.33 12.80 27.65
CA THR A 99 -11.61 11.49 28.24
C THR A 99 -11.48 10.38 27.20
N ASP A 100 -11.10 9.18 27.64
CA ASP A 100 -10.99 8.01 26.77
C ASP A 100 -12.31 7.71 26.04
N GLU A 101 -13.44 7.86 26.75
CA GLU A 101 -14.77 7.65 26.17
C GLU A 101 -15.07 8.64 25.04
N ARG A 102 -14.68 9.90 25.18
CA ARG A 102 -14.86 10.90 24.14
C ARG A 102 -13.91 10.63 22.97
N ALA A 103 -12.64 10.29 23.22
CA ALA A 103 -11.69 9.94 22.16
C ALA A 103 -12.16 8.71 21.38
N TYR A 104 -12.69 7.70 22.06
CA TYR A 104 -13.32 6.54 21.42
C TYR A 104 -14.46 6.96 20.47
N LYS A 105 -15.39 7.81 20.94
CA LYS A 105 -16.51 8.28 20.11
C LYS A 105 -16.05 9.07 18.87
N GLU A 106 -15.04 9.93 19.04
CA GLU A 106 -14.46 10.69 17.92
C GLU A 106 -13.79 9.76 16.89
N MET A 107 -13.04 8.73 17.34
CA MET A 107 -12.42 7.77 16.44
C MET A 107 -13.46 6.91 15.70
N ILE A 108 -14.47 6.41 16.40
CA ILE A 108 -15.56 5.66 15.75
C ILE A 108 -16.29 6.54 14.72
N SER A 109 -16.51 7.82 15.03
CA SER A 109 -17.10 8.78 14.08
C SER A 109 -16.20 8.96 12.84
N LEU A 110 -14.88 9.05 13.01
CA LEU A 110 -13.92 9.10 11.92
C LEU A 110 -14.02 7.84 11.03
N PHE A 111 -14.02 6.66 11.64
CA PHE A 111 -14.16 5.39 10.91
C PHE A 111 -15.47 5.29 10.14
N GLN A 112 -16.58 5.72 10.73
CA GLN A 112 -17.87 5.76 10.04
C GLN A 112 -17.85 6.71 8.83
N LYS A 113 -17.24 7.90 8.97
CA LYS A 113 -17.07 8.84 7.85
C LYS A 113 -16.27 8.21 6.71
N LEU A 114 -15.17 7.53 7.03
CA LEU A 114 -14.33 6.85 6.04
C LEU A 114 -15.09 5.71 5.35
N ASN A 115 -15.77 4.86 6.11
CA ASN A 115 -16.57 3.76 5.56
C ASN A 115 -17.67 4.27 4.61
N ASN A 116 -18.38 5.34 5.00
CA ASN A 116 -19.40 5.97 4.16
C ASN A 116 -18.85 6.58 2.86
N LYS A 117 -17.55 6.87 2.81
CA LYS A 117 -16.83 7.35 1.62
C LYS A 117 -16.20 6.23 0.80
N GLY A 118 -16.44 4.95 1.14
CA GLY A 118 -15.98 3.80 0.37
C GLY A 118 -14.54 3.35 0.68
N TRP A 119 -13.96 3.84 1.77
CA TRP A 119 -12.69 3.29 2.23
C TRP A 119 -12.88 1.85 2.70
N MET A 120 -11.89 1.02 2.49
CA MET A 120 -11.85 -0.40 2.87
C MET A 120 -10.57 -0.69 3.65
N HIS A 121 -10.58 -1.77 4.44
CA HIS A 121 -9.35 -2.23 5.08
C HIS A 121 -8.31 -2.61 4.03
N ALA A 122 -7.10 -2.06 4.17
CA ALA A 122 -5.97 -2.39 3.32
C ALA A 122 -5.21 -3.56 3.95
N LYS A 123 -5.47 -4.78 3.46
CA LYS A 123 -4.85 -5.99 3.98
C LYS A 123 -3.54 -6.28 3.27
N THR A 124 -2.45 -6.40 4.01
CA THR A 124 -1.14 -6.77 3.45
C THR A 124 -0.99 -8.28 3.30
N LEU A 125 -0.12 -8.73 2.39
CA LEU A 125 0.15 -10.17 2.18
C LEU A 125 0.72 -10.88 3.40
N SER A 126 1.31 -10.14 4.32
CA SER A 126 1.85 -10.65 5.58
C SER A 126 0.80 -10.76 6.69
N GLU A 127 -0.39 -10.18 6.52
CA GLU A 127 -1.45 -10.26 7.53
C GLU A 127 -2.13 -11.63 7.53
N PRO A 128 -2.42 -12.17 8.74
CA PRO A 128 -3.07 -13.45 8.88
C PRO A 128 -4.52 -13.42 8.39
N ARG A 129 -5.02 -14.56 7.96
CA ARG A 129 -6.42 -14.75 7.55
C ARG A 129 -7.32 -14.97 8.76
N LEU A 130 -7.34 -14.01 9.66
CA LEU A 130 -8.19 -14.02 10.85
C LEU A 130 -9.50 -13.26 10.60
N SER A 131 -10.55 -13.65 11.32
CA SER A 131 -11.73 -12.80 11.42
C SER A 131 -11.36 -11.46 12.08
N PRO A 132 -12.15 -10.38 11.91
CA PRO A 132 -11.86 -9.12 12.59
C PRO A 132 -11.79 -9.26 14.12
N GLU A 133 -12.63 -10.13 14.73
CA GLU A 133 -12.62 -10.43 16.15
C GLU A 133 -11.37 -11.20 16.59
N ASP A 134 -11.00 -12.24 15.83
CA ASP A 134 -9.79 -13.01 16.10
C ASP A 134 -8.52 -12.16 15.89
N SER A 135 -8.54 -11.26 14.90
CA SER A 135 -7.47 -10.27 14.67
C SER A 135 -7.28 -9.35 15.89
N PHE A 136 -8.37 -8.84 16.44
CA PHE A 136 -8.32 -8.05 17.68
C PHE A 136 -7.78 -8.89 18.84
N THR A 137 -8.29 -10.09 19.03
CA THR A 137 -7.87 -11.00 20.10
C THR A 137 -6.38 -11.33 19.98
N PHE A 138 -5.89 -11.57 18.77
CA PHE A 138 -4.48 -11.86 18.51
C PHE A 138 -3.59 -10.64 18.78
N ALA A 139 -3.98 -9.46 18.28
CA ALA A 139 -3.18 -8.23 18.41
C ALA A 139 -3.08 -7.71 19.85
N THR A 140 -4.07 -8.01 20.70
CA THR A 140 -4.08 -7.54 22.11
C THR A 140 -3.47 -8.53 23.11
N LYS A 141 -2.97 -9.68 22.66
CA LYS A 141 -2.21 -10.60 23.52
C LYS A 141 -0.76 -10.14 23.66
N GLU A 142 -0.11 -10.47 24.80
CA GLU A 142 1.27 -10.07 25.11
C GLU A 142 2.29 -10.50 24.05
N ASP A 143 2.06 -11.63 23.37
CA ASP A 143 2.89 -12.13 22.28
C ASP A 143 2.32 -11.77 20.89
N GLY A 144 1.36 -10.86 20.83
CA GLY A 144 0.72 -10.46 19.59
C GLY A 144 1.68 -9.72 18.66
N TYR A 145 1.58 -10.03 17.38
CA TYR A 145 2.32 -9.31 16.35
C TYR A 145 1.56 -8.05 15.96
N ALA A 146 2.27 -6.92 15.87
CA ALA A 146 1.70 -5.68 15.40
C ALA A 146 1.31 -5.79 13.92
N PHE A 147 0.03 -5.81 13.62
CA PHE A 147 -0.51 -5.65 12.28
C PHE A 147 -1.73 -4.73 12.32
N SER A 148 -2.16 -4.27 11.16
CA SER A 148 -3.28 -3.36 11.05
C SER A 148 -4.59 -4.05 11.46
N LEU A 149 -5.30 -3.47 12.41
CA LEU A 149 -6.63 -3.94 12.74
C LEU A 149 -7.64 -3.50 11.67
N ASN A 150 -8.66 -4.33 11.45
CA ASN A 150 -9.78 -3.94 10.59
C ASN A 150 -10.58 -2.82 11.25
N TYR A 151 -10.53 -1.62 10.69
CA TYR A 151 -11.20 -0.43 11.23
C TYR A 151 -12.73 -0.52 11.23
N THR A 152 -13.32 -1.46 10.46
CA THR A 152 -14.77 -1.71 10.45
C THR A 152 -15.22 -2.65 11.56
N TYR A 153 -14.28 -3.27 12.30
CA TYR A 153 -14.61 -4.07 13.46
C TYR A 153 -15.22 -3.19 14.55
N PRO A 154 -16.42 -3.51 15.04
CA PRO A 154 -17.14 -2.66 16.01
C PRO A 154 -16.56 -2.83 17.40
N LEU A 155 -15.39 -2.24 17.65
CA LEU A 155 -14.76 -2.23 18.97
C LEU A 155 -15.73 -1.71 20.03
N SER A 156 -15.86 -2.43 21.17
CA SER A 156 -16.48 -1.87 22.36
C SER A 156 -15.54 -0.87 23.03
N PHE A 157 -16.07 -0.07 23.95
CA PHE A 157 -15.22 0.86 24.72
C PHE A 157 -14.18 0.12 25.56
N GLU A 158 -14.53 -1.02 26.15
CA GLU A 158 -13.62 -1.87 26.89
C GLU A 158 -12.50 -2.44 26.01
N GLN A 159 -12.81 -2.83 24.79
CA GLN A 159 -11.83 -3.26 23.80
C GLN A 159 -10.91 -2.11 23.34
N TRP A 160 -11.48 -0.91 23.18
CA TRP A 160 -10.70 0.29 22.88
C TRP A 160 -9.63 0.57 23.92
N LEU A 161 -9.94 0.37 25.20
CA LEU A 161 -8.98 0.56 26.30
C LEU A 161 -7.83 -0.46 26.30
N GLN A 162 -8.01 -1.61 25.64
CA GLN A 162 -7.00 -2.66 25.53
C GLN A 162 -6.03 -2.42 24.37
N LEU A 163 -6.34 -1.49 23.45
CA LEU A 163 -5.43 -1.17 22.37
C LEU A 163 -4.13 -0.56 22.89
N ASP A 164 -3.04 -0.80 22.17
CA ASP A 164 -1.77 -0.16 22.44
C ASP A 164 -1.84 1.37 22.34
N ASP A 165 -0.96 2.05 23.06
CA ASP A 165 -0.84 3.51 22.97
C ASP A 165 -0.45 3.99 21.58
N LEU A 166 0.18 3.12 20.77
CA LEU A 166 0.49 3.33 19.37
C LEU A 166 -0.27 2.31 18.50
N GLN A 167 -1.49 2.62 18.14
CA GLN A 167 -2.30 1.76 17.26
C GLN A 167 -2.36 2.30 15.84
N THR A 168 -2.28 1.41 14.85
CA THR A 168 -2.34 1.76 13.43
C THR A 168 -3.48 1.03 12.73
N TRP A 169 -4.12 1.73 11.78
CA TRP A 169 -5.09 1.17 10.83
C TRP A 169 -4.66 1.54 9.41
N GLN A 170 -4.74 0.58 8.52
CA GLN A 170 -4.42 0.76 7.11
C GLN A 170 -5.67 0.58 6.28
N LEU A 171 -5.94 1.57 5.43
CA LEU A 171 -7.11 1.62 4.58
C LEU A 171 -6.71 1.85 3.12
N ARG A 172 -7.57 1.46 2.21
CA ARG A 172 -7.46 1.74 0.78
C ARG A 172 -8.77 2.27 0.20
N HIS A 173 -8.68 3.09 -0.82
CA HIS A 173 -9.78 3.51 -1.65
C HIS A 173 -9.46 3.11 -3.10
N GLY A 174 -10.06 2.01 -3.56
CA GLY A 174 -9.63 1.37 -4.81
C GLY A 174 -8.23 0.75 -4.72
N ALA A 175 -7.48 0.86 -5.82
CA ALA A 175 -6.10 0.39 -5.96
C ALA A 175 -5.09 1.54 -6.16
N ASP A 176 -5.48 2.77 -5.90
CA ASP A 176 -4.68 3.96 -6.20
C ASP A 176 -4.53 4.95 -5.03
N THR A 177 -5.30 4.77 -3.96
CA THR A 177 -5.26 5.67 -2.82
C THR A 177 -5.25 4.89 -1.52
N PHE A 178 -4.31 5.21 -0.65
CA PHE A 178 -4.09 4.51 0.62
C PHE A 178 -4.07 5.50 1.77
N LEU A 179 -4.47 5.04 2.95
CA LEU A 179 -4.53 5.85 4.15
C LEU A 179 -4.03 5.04 5.34
N ASN A 180 -2.98 5.52 5.99
CA ASN A 180 -2.56 5.06 7.30
C ASN A 180 -3.11 6.00 8.37
N ILE A 181 -3.78 5.45 9.36
CA ILE A 181 -4.24 6.17 10.55
C ILE A 181 -3.43 5.64 11.72
N ARG A 182 -2.73 6.52 12.41
CA ARG A 182 -2.01 6.19 13.64
C ARG A 182 -2.58 6.98 14.79
N MET A 183 -2.97 6.30 15.84
CA MET A 183 -3.29 6.88 17.14
C MET A 183 -2.05 6.82 18.03
N ASN A 184 -1.75 7.92 18.68
CA ASN A 184 -0.76 7.99 19.77
C ASN A 184 -1.48 8.53 21.02
N ARG A 185 -1.64 7.67 22.01
CA ARG A 185 -2.29 7.98 23.29
C ARG A 185 -1.21 8.30 24.32
N GLN A 186 -1.24 9.51 24.84
CA GLN A 186 -0.27 9.99 25.83
C GLN A 186 -0.98 10.52 27.08
N THR A 187 -0.36 10.30 28.23
CA THR A 187 -0.80 10.89 29.50
C THR A 187 0.21 11.95 29.91
N ASP A 188 -0.25 13.18 30.06
CA ASP A 188 0.56 14.25 30.64
C ASP A 188 0.85 13.92 32.11
N SER A 189 2.11 13.68 32.43
CA SER A 189 2.55 13.28 33.77
C SER A 189 2.31 14.35 34.84
N SER A 190 2.20 15.62 34.42
CA SER A 190 2.01 16.75 35.36
C SER A 190 0.54 16.95 35.72
N THR A 191 -0.36 16.68 34.79
CA THR A 191 -1.82 16.95 34.96
C THR A 191 -2.66 15.70 35.04
N GLY A 192 -2.11 14.52 34.66
CA GLY A 192 -2.85 13.27 34.53
C GLY A 192 -3.84 13.25 33.36
N LYS A 193 -3.87 14.30 32.53
CA LYS A 193 -4.79 14.39 31.41
C LYS A 193 -4.30 13.54 30.23
N ARG A 194 -5.24 12.92 29.53
CA ARG A 194 -4.94 12.18 28.29
C ARG A 194 -5.05 13.06 27.06
N HIS A 195 -4.15 12.81 26.11
CA HIS A 195 -4.11 13.40 24.79
C HIS A 195 -4.08 12.29 23.74
N TYR A 196 -4.80 12.48 22.67
CA TYR A 196 -4.87 11.57 21.56
C TYR A 196 -4.43 12.29 20.29
N LEU A 197 -3.14 12.11 19.96
CA LEU A 197 -2.61 12.59 18.69
C LEU A 197 -2.95 11.58 17.61
N ILE A 198 -3.64 12.04 16.59
CA ILE A 198 -3.98 11.25 15.42
C ILE A 198 -3.13 11.74 14.25
N SER A 199 -2.43 10.82 13.60
CA SER A 199 -1.74 11.07 12.35
C SER A 199 -2.48 10.36 11.23
N LEU A 200 -2.74 11.08 10.15
CA LEU A 200 -3.25 10.54 8.89
C LEU A 200 -2.18 10.68 7.84
N GLU A 201 -1.86 9.60 7.15
CA GLU A 201 -0.99 9.63 5.98
C GLU A 201 -1.77 9.10 4.79
N ILE A 202 -2.12 9.97 3.84
CA ILE A 202 -2.74 9.59 2.59
C ILE A 202 -1.70 9.61 1.48
N PHE A 203 -1.66 8.57 0.64
CA PHE A 203 -0.64 8.41 -0.38
C PHE A 203 -1.15 7.61 -1.58
N ASN A 204 -0.44 7.71 -2.70
CA ASN A 204 -0.78 7.03 -3.93
C ASN A 204 -0.09 5.66 -4.06
N GLU A 205 -0.38 4.94 -5.16
CA GLU A 205 0.19 3.62 -5.45
C GLU A 205 1.71 3.63 -5.61
N VAL A 206 2.27 4.73 -6.10
CA VAL A 206 3.73 4.85 -6.27
C VAL A 206 4.42 4.84 -4.91
N GLU A 207 3.91 5.62 -3.97
CA GLU A 207 4.42 5.65 -2.60
C GLU A 207 4.24 4.31 -1.90
N LEU A 208 3.10 3.60 -2.09
CA LEU A 208 2.89 2.25 -1.56
C LEU A 208 3.98 1.30 -2.04
N LEU A 209 4.24 1.31 -3.35
CA LEU A 209 5.23 0.42 -3.94
C LEU A 209 6.64 0.75 -3.47
N GLN A 210 6.98 2.03 -3.27
CA GLN A 210 8.27 2.46 -2.70
C GLN A 210 8.46 2.03 -1.24
N GLN A 211 7.38 2.02 -0.43
CA GLN A 211 7.44 1.53 0.95
C GLN A 211 7.71 0.02 1.03
N ILE A 212 7.23 -0.74 0.05
CA ILE A 212 7.43 -2.19 0.00
C ILE A 212 8.83 -2.54 -0.49
N VAL A 213 9.38 -1.79 -1.44
CA VAL A 213 10.73 -1.97 -1.99
C VAL A 213 11.57 -0.72 -1.72
N PRO A 214 12.19 -0.62 -0.56
CA PRO A 214 13.05 0.53 -0.25
C PRO A 214 14.28 0.55 -1.16
N ASN A 215 14.58 1.73 -1.66
CA ASN A 215 15.84 2.18 -2.26
C ASN A 215 16.02 2.13 -3.77
N ASP A 216 15.08 1.59 -4.55
CA ASP A 216 15.20 1.74 -6.00
C ASP A 216 13.89 2.19 -6.62
N TYR A 217 13.97 2.99 -7.65
CA TYR A 217 12.91 3.16 -8.65
C TYR A 217 12.61 1.79 -9.22
N VAL A 218 11.78 1.07 -8.54
CA VAL A 218 11.43 -0.27 -8.96
C VAL A 218 10.43 -0.10 -10.08
N ASP A 219 10.91 -0.30 -11.28
CA ASP A 219 10.02 -0.74 -12.33
C ASP A 219 9.23 -1.92 -11.74
N PRO A 220 7.90 -1.79 -11.54
CA PRO A 220 7.08 -2.85 -10.97
C PRO A 220 7.14 -4.16 -11.79
N LEU A 221 7.77 -4.14 -12.95
CA LEU A 221 8.04 -5.30 -13.79
C LEU A 221 9.34 -6.03 -13.44
N THR A 222 10.14 -5.56 -12.47
CA THR A 222 11.40 -6.20 -12.13
C THR A 222 11.21 -7.48 -11.31
N LYS A 223 12.17 -8.42 -11.45
CA LYS A 223 12.20 -9.70 -10.73
C LYS A 223 12.18 -9.57 -9.20
N GLU A 224 12.41 -8.38 -8.66
CA GLU A 224 12.47 -8.14 -7.22
C GLU A 224 11.11 -8.15 -6.54
N TYR A 225 10.04 -7.74 -7.25
CA TYR A 225 8.68 -7.91 -6.73
C TYR A 225 8.30 -9.39 -6.55
N SER A 226 8.76 -10.25 -7.44
CA SER A 226 8.50 -11.68 -7.30
C SER A 226 9.17 -12.26 -6.03
N LYS A 227 10.40 -11.83 -5.70
CA LYS A 227 11.10 -12.25 -4.48
C LYS A 227 10.43 -11.74 -3.19
N LEU A 228 9.89 -10.51 -3.23
CA LEU A 228 9.14 -9.96 -2.10
C LEU A 228 7.80 -10.67 -1.91
N TYR A 229 7.16 -11.02 -2.99
CA TYR A 229 5.92 -11.77 -2.97
C TYR A 229 6.09 -13.14 -2.33
N ASP A 230 7.25 -13.77 -2.52
CA ASP A 230 7.58 -15.05 -1.90
C ASP A 230 7.81 -14.92 -0.37
N LYS A 231 8.35 -13.79 0.10
CA LYS A 231 8.66 -13.57 1.53
C LYS A 231 7.47 -13.13 2.37
N LEU A 232 6.56 -12.33 1.82
CA LEU A 232 5.40 -11.83 2.58
C LEU A 232 4.44 -12.95 3.00
N PRO A 233 4.15 -13.97 2.17
CA PRO A 233 3.42 -15.16 2.58
C PRO A 233 4.12 -16.00 3.66
N GLU A 234 5.45 -16.05 3.68
CA GLU A 234 6.19 -16.72 4.76
C GLU A 234 5.92 -16.06 6.12
N SER A 235 5.95 -14.73 6.17
CA SER A 235 5.61 -13.99 7.38
C SER A 235 4.16 -14.22 7.81
N ARG A 236 3.24 -14.28 6.88
CA ARG A 236 1.84 -14.61 7.14
C ARG A 236 1.70 -16.03 7.74
N LEU A 237 2.34 -17.02 7.14
CA LEU A 237 2.30 -18.40 7.62
C LEU A 237 2.82 -18.52 9.05
N PHE A 238 3.91 -17.82 9.37
CA PHE A 238 4.44 -17.77 10.72
C PHE A 238 3.40 -17.20 11.70
N ILE A 239 2.77 -16.07 11.37
CA ILE A 239 1.76 -15.41 12.21
C ILE A 239 0.53 -16.33 12.36
N GLU A 240 0.04 -16.94 11.28
CA GLU A 240 -1.09 -17.89 11.31
C GLU A 240 -0.79 -19.09 12.20
N THR A 241 0.45 -19.59 12.17
CA THR A 241 0.87 -20.69 13.06
C THR A 241 0.79 -20.29 14.54
N GLN A 242 1.18 -19.06 14.89
CA GLN A 242 1.03 -18.57 16.26
C GLN A 242 -0.46 -18.41 16.63
N ALA A 243 -1.28 -17.87 15.74
CA ALA A 243 -2.71 -17.74 15.95
C ALA A 243 -3.39 -19.09 16.22
N ILE A 244 -3.03 -20.13 15.47
CA ILE A 244 -3.51 -21.50 15.70
C ILE A 244 -3.09 -22.01 17.07
N LYS A 245 -1.84 -21.80 17.51
CA LYS A 245 -1.37 -22.17 18.85
C LYS A 245 -2.16 -21.48 19.96
N MET A 246 -2.70 -20.29 19.69
CA MET A 246 -3.58 -19.55 20.61
C MET A 246 -5.04 -20.02 20.54
N GLY A 247 -5.37 -21.00 19.69
CA GLY A 247 -6.72 -21.54 19.51
C GLY A 247 -7.62 -20.68 18.61
N LEU A 248 -7.04 -19.76 17.82
CA LEU A 248 -7.78 -18.94 16.87
C LEU A 248 -7.96 -19.68 15.53
N ASN A 249 -9.02 -19.31 14.80
CA ASN A 249 -9.37 -19.96 13.55
C ASN A 249 -8.86 -19.17 12.34
N ILE A 250 -8.12 -19.83 11.47
CA ILE A 250 -7.70 -19.28 10.19
C ILE A 250 -8.82 -19.44 9.17
N GLN A 251 -9.22 -18.34 8.54
CA GLN A 251 -10.22 -18.36 7.47
C GLN A 251 -9.65 -19.04 6.21
N GLN A 252 -10.44 -19.87 5.56
CA GLN A 252 -10.01 -20.60 4.36
C GLN A 252 -10.01 -19.73 3.11
N ASP A 253 -10.92 -18.74 3.05
CA ASP A 253 -11.01 -17.86 1.90
C ASP A 253 -9.81 -16.91 1.84
N GLN A 254 -9.31 -16.70 0.63
CA GLN A 254 -8.27 -15.71 0.38
C GLN A 254 -8.88 -14.31 0.52
N PRO A 255 -8.33 -13.46 1.38
CA PRO A 255 -8.79 -12.08 1.45
C PRO A 255 -8.34 -11.29 0.23
N ASP A 256 -9.02 -10.19 0.01
CA ASP A 256 -8.70 -9.22 -1.02
C ASP A 256 -7.45 -8.39 -0.61
N TYR A 257 -6.27 -8.95 -0.83
CA TYR A 257 -5.01 -8.32 -0.48
C TYR A 257 -4.73 -7.08 -1.34
N THR A 258 -4.18 -6.05 -0.71
CA THR A 258 -3.96 -4.74 -1.35
C THR A 258 -2.91 -4.79 -2.46
N LEU A 259 -1.77 -5.42 -2.23
CA LEU A 259 -0.67 -5.42 -3.20
C LEU A 259 -1.03 -6.09 -4.54
N PRO A 260 -1.71 -7.25 -4.59
CA PRO A 260 -2.17 -7.83 -5.85
C PRO A 260 -3.00 -6.87 -6.70
N LEU A 261 -3.95 -6.18 -6.08
CA LEU A 261 -4.83 -5.22 -6.77
C LEU A 261 -4.03 -4.07 -7.40
N VAL A 262 -3.03 -3.56 -6.69
CA VAL A 262 -2.16 -2.49 -7.19
C VAL A 262 -1.32 -2.99 -8.35
N LEU A 263 -0.72 -4.17 -8.24
CA LEU A 263 0.10 -4.76 -9.28
C LEU A 263 -0.72 -5.08 -10.55
N GLU A 264 -1.92 -5.63 -10.40
CA GLU A 264 -2.84 -5.88 -11.52
C GLU A 264 -3.22 -4.59 -12.25
N LYS A 265 -3.48 -3.51 -11.51
CA LYS A 265 -3.73 -2.19 -12.10
C LYS A 265 -2.54 -1.68 -12.91
N THR A 266 -1.30 -2.00 -12.51
CA THR A 266 -0.09 -1.66 -13.27
C THR A 266 0.20 -2.62 -14.43
N GLY A 267 -0.65 -3.64 -14.65
CA GLY A 267 -0.54 -4.61 -15.73
C GLY A 267 0.35 -5.81 -15.39
N ILE A 268 0.69 -6.00 -14.11
CA ILE A 268 1.45 -7.16 -13.65
C ILE A 268 0.51 -8.34 -13.44
N ASP A 269 0.83 -9.48 -14.03
CA ASP A 269 0.12 -10.74 -13.82
C ASP A 269 0.49 -11.35 -12.47
N THR A 270 -0.38 -11.14 -11.47
CA THR A 270 -0.20 -11.66 -10.11
C THR A 270 -0.55 -13.14 -9.97
N SER A 271 -1.10 -13.78 -10.99
CA SER A 271 -1.44 -15.21 -10.97
C SER A 271 -0.22 -16.13 -10.81
N LYS A 272 0.97 -15.59 -11.03
CA LYS A 272 2.26 -16.28 -10.83
C LYS A 272 2.77 -16.23 -9.40
N PHE A 273 2.17 -15.41 -8.56
CA PHE A 273 2.58 -15.26 -7.17
C PHE A 273 1.92 -16.33 -6.31
N VAL A 274 2.72 -17.20 -5.74
CA VAL A 274 2.26 -18.40 -5.04
C VAL A 274 2.47 -18.23 -3.56
N SER A 275 1.45 -18.49 -2.75
CA SER A 275 1.55 -18.50 -1.30
C SER A 275 1.45 -19.92 -0.74
N ILE A 276 2.12 -20.16 0.38
CA ILE A 276 2.15 -21.47 1.05
C ILE A 276 0.81 -21.73 1.72
N ASP A 277 0.28 -22.93 1.54
CA ASP A 277 -0.94 -23.40 2.20
C ASP A 277 -0.63 -23.93 3.61
N PRO A 278 -0.97 -23.18 4.68
CA PRO A 278 -0.66 -23.56 6.05
C PRO A 278 -1.45 -24.79 6.52
N TYR A 279 -2.49 -25.20 5.81
CA TYR A 279 -3.24 -26.41 6.11
C TYR A 279 -2.55 -27.68 5.61
N LYS A 280 -1.62 -27.54 4.65
CA LYS A 280 -0.89 -28.68 4.09
C LYS A 280 0.44 -28.92 4.79
N ILE A 281 1.07 -27.87 5.34
CA ILE A 281 2.40 -27.94 5.92
C ILE A 281 2.61 -26.81 6.93
N THR A 282 3.33 -27.08 8.02
CA THR A 282 3.77 -26.03 8.95
C THR A 282 4.96 -25.27 8.36
N TYR A 283 5.15 -24.02 8.78
CA TYR A 283 6.30 -23.22 8.35
C TYR A 283 7.63 -23.91 8.62
N GLU A 284 7.82 -24.47 9.81
CA GLU A 284 9.04 -25.17 10.19
C GLU A 284 9.34 -26.37 9.29
N GLU A 285 8.31 -27.15 8.99
CA GLU A 285 8.45 -28.31 8.11
C GLU A 285 8.64 -27.88 6.65
N PHE A 286 8.00 -26.78 6.21
CA PHE A 286 8.19 -26.22 4.88
C PHE A 286 9.65 -25.81 4.66
N ILE A 287 10.23 -25.00 5.56
CA ILE A 287 11.63 -24.56 5.46
C ILE A 287 12.57 -25.77 5.46
N LYS A 288 12.36 -26.73 6.36
CA LYS A 288 13.19 -27.94 6.43
C LYS A 288 13.20 -28.73 5.13
N ARG A 289 12.04 -28.90 4.49
CA ARG A 289 11.92 -29.62 3.21
C ARG A 289 12.48 -28.82 2.04
N GLN A 290 12.28 -27.50 2.04
CA GLN A 290 12.87 -26.61 1.06
C GLN A 290 14.41 -26.65 1.11
N GLU A 291 14.99 -26.60 2.29
CA GLU A 291 16.44 -26.74 2.50
C GLU A 291 16.96 -28.14 2.10
N ALA A 292 16.13 -29.17 2.23
CA ALA A 292 16.43 -30.52 1.77
C ALA A 292 16.31 -30.68 0.23
N GLY A 293 15.86 -29.62 -0.49
CA GLY A 293 15.73 -29.63 -1.95
C GLY A 293 14.47 -30.32 -2.47
N GLU A 294 13.44 -30.52 -1.61
CA GLU A 294 12.16 -31.07 -2.06
C GLU A 294 11.40 -30.11 -2.96
N ASP A 295 10.56 -30.65 -3.85
CA ASP A 295 9.61 -29.85 -4.65
C ASP A 295 8.47 -29.35 -3.76
N MET A 296 8.46 -28.06 -3.48
CA MET A 296 7.48 -27.41 -2.61
C MET A 296 6.16 -27.07 -3.31
N THR A 297 6.06 -27.27 -4.62
CA THR A 297 4.85 -26.98 -5.44
C THR A 297 3.55 -27.50 -4.83
N PRO A 298 3.48 -28.74 -4.27
CA PRO A 298 2.24 -29.29 -3.69
C PRO A 298 1.72 -28.53 -2.47
N TYR A 299 2.58 -27.73 -1.83
CA TYR A 299 2.28 -27.06 -0.57
C TYR A 299 1.87 -25.60 -0.74
N TYR A 300 1.81 -25.11 -1.98
CA TYR A 300 1.31 -23.77 -2.23
C TYR A 300 -0.23 -23.73 -2.24
N GLU A 301 -0.81 -22.61 -1.81
CA GLU A 301 -2.26 -22.37 -1.78
C GLU A 301 -2.86 -22.42 -3.17
N ASN A 302 -2.21 -21.67 -4.07
CA ASN A 302 -2.53 -21.71 -5.49
C ASN A 302 -1.48 -22.56 -6.18
N GLN A 303 -1.72 -23.85 -6.29
CA GLN A 303 -0.88 -24.60 -7.22
C GLN A 303 -0.98 -23.87 -8.57
N PRO A 304 0.16 -23.54 -9.21
CA PRO A 304 0.11 -23.20 -10.62
C PRO A 304 -0.56 -24.42 -11.25
N THR A 305 -1.85 -24.28 -11.60
CA THR A 305 -2.57 -25.32 -12.36
C THR A 305 -1.63 -25.67 -13.49
N ALA A 306 -1.19 -26.94 -13.50
CA ALA A 306 -0.14 -27.50 -14.34
C ALA A 306 0.10 -26.64 -15.58
N LYS A 307 1.29 -26.00 -15.67
CA LYS A 307 1.71 -25.00 -16.67
C LYS A 307 0.58 -24.74 -17.65
N PRO A 308 -0.11 -23.59 -17.63
CA PRO A 308 -1.07 -23.33 -18.67
C PRO A 308 -0.34 -23.66 -19.94
N LYS A 309 -0.82 -24.63 -20.72
CA LYS A 309 -0.43 -24.72 -22.14
C LYS A 309 -0.49 -23.28 -22.58
N ILE A 310 0.65 -22.74 -23.00
CA ILE A 310 0.80 -21.35 -23.46
C ILE A 310 -0.23 -21.11 -24.54
N THR A 311 -1.43 -20.73 -24.17
CA THR A 311 -2.60 -20.51 -25.02
C THR A 311 -3.30 -19.24 -24.66
N SER A 312 -2.56 -18.29 -24.04
CA SER A 312 -2.83 -16.86 -24.15
C SER A 312 -1.58 -16.10 -23.71
N GLN A 313 -0.54 -16.13 -24.52
CA GLN A 313 0.32 -14.97 -24.63
C GLN A 313 -0.62 -13.77 -24.77
N ALA A 314 -0.49 -12.78 -23.91
CA ALA A 314 -1.22 -11.53 -24.07
C ALA A 314 -1.05 -11.13 -25.54
N LYS A 315 -2.15 -11.03 -26.28
CA LYS A 315 -2.14 -10.69 -27.72
C LYS A 315 -1.33 -9.41 -27.86
N GLY A 316 -0.02 -9.51 -28.15
CA GLY A 316 0.81 -8.34 -28.31
C GLY A 316 2.23 -8.36 -27.72
N ARG A 317 2.66 -9.40 -27.00
CA ARG A 317 4.05 -9.51 -26.49
C ARG A 317 4.61 -10.91 -26.68
N CYS A 318 5.92 -11.00 -27.02
CA CYS A 318 6.64 -12.25 -27.14
C CYS A 318 8.10 -12.05 -26.69
N LEU A 319 8.65 -13.00 -25.96
CA LEU A 319 10.06 -12.97 -25.58
C LEU A 319 10.95 -13.43 -26.73
N ALA A 320 12.19 -12.95 -26.76
CA ALA A 320 13.20 -13.52 -27.65
C ALA A 320 13.34 -15.03 -27.42
N ASN A 321 13.75 -15.74 -28.47
CA ASN A 321 13.88 -17.19 -28.47
C ASN A 321 12.58 -17.97 -28.26
N GLN A 322 11.42 -17.28 -28.25
CA GLN A 322 10.09 -17.92 -28.22
C GLN A 322 9.43 -17.87 -29.59
N PRO A 323 8.55 -18.84 -29.92
CA PRO A 323 7.82 -18.80 -31.18
C PRO A 323 6.83 -17.63 -31.22
N CYS A 324 6.83 -16.91 -32.34
CA CYS A 324 5.90 -15.81 -32.61
C CYS A 324 4.44 -16.26 -32.41
N PRO A 325 3.65 -15.60 -31.54
CA PRO A 325 2.31 -16.09 -31.19
C PRO A 325 1.25 -15.82 -32.27
N ILE A 326 1.45 -14.79 -33.10
CA ILE A 326 0.52 -14.36 -34.16
C ILE A 326 1.28 -13.70 -35.30
N SER A 327 0.92 -13.99 -36.53
CA SER A 327 1.54 -13.38 -37.71
C SER A 327 1.26 -11.87 -37.74
N GLY A 328 2.29 -11.07 -38.03
CA GLY A 328 2.17 -9.63 -38.13
C GLY A 328 3.50 -8.90 -37.94
N TYR A 329 3.41 -7.58 -37.83
CA TYR A 329 4.57 -6.74 -37.57
C TYR A 329 4.83 -6.69 -36.05
N TRP A 330 6.11 -6.84 -35.73
CA TRP A 330 6.59 -6.81 -34.36
C TRP A 330 7.81 -5.90 -34.27
N PHE A 331 8.00 -5.24 -33.14
CA PHE A 331 9.18 -4.43 -32.86
C PHE A 331 9.67 -4.68 -31.42
N THR A 332 10.92 -4.34 -31.17
CA THR A 332 11.50 -4.36 -29.82
C THR A 332 12.30 -3.09 -29.55
N LEU A 333 12.24 -2.59 -28.32
CA LEU A 333 13.06 -1.46 -27.88
C LEU A 333 14.54 -1.83 -27.70
N ALA A 334 14.84 -3.12 -27.60
CA ALA A 334 16.23 -3.61 -27.47
C ALA A 334 17.10 -3.34 -28.70
N LYS A 335 16.50 -2.98 -29.86
CA LYS A 335 17.20 -2.64 -31.07
C LYS A 335 16.45 -1.58 -31.86
N ALA A 336 17.16 -0.51 -32.26
CA ALA A 336 16.61 0.49 -33.17
C ALA A 336 16.26 -0.15 -34.52
N ASP A 337 15.19 0.32 -35.15
CA ASP A 337 14.68 -0.18 -36.45
C ASP A 337 14.40 -1.69 -36.47
N SER A 338 14.00 -2.25 -35.34
CA SER A 338 13.74 -3.68 -35.18
C SER A 338 12.43 -4.15 -35.82
N ARG A 339 11.53 -3.21 -36.22
CA ARG A 339 10.20 -3.54 -36.74
C ARG A 339 10.31 -4.46 -37.97
N ALA A 340 9.76 -5.65 -37.86
CA ALA A 340 9.79 -6.68 -38.91
C ALA A 340 8.51 -7.53 -38.90
N TYR A 341 8.19 -8.14 -40.01
CA TYR A 341 7.08 -9.07 -40.10
C TYR A 341 7.53 -10.48 -39.72
N PHE A 342 6.84 -11.11 -38.79
CA PHE A 342 7.02 -12.51 -38.38
C PHE A 342 5.73 -13.30 -38.62
N LYS A 343 5.87 -14.54 -39.04
CA LYS A 343 4.77 -15.50 -39.11
C LYS A 343 4.59 -16.18 -37.75
N GLN A 344 3.37 -16.59 -37.50
CA GLN A 344 3.09 -17.42 -36.31
C GLN A 344 3.99 -18.66 -36.28
N GLY A 345 4.71 -18.85 -35.18
CA GLY A 345 5.67 -19.94 -35.01
C GLY A 345 7.12 -19.59 -35.34
N ASP A 346 7.41 -18.46 -36.02
CA ASP A 346 8.78 -18.00 -36.24
C ASP A 346 9.45 -17.72 -34.87
N ILE A 347 10.71 -18.09 -34.75
CA ILE A 347 11.47 -17.81 -33.52
C ILE A 347 11.84 -16.32 -33.47
N MET A 348 11.45 -15.64 -32.41
CA MET A 348 11.73 -14.22 -32.22
C MET A 348 13.22 -14.00 -31.96
N PRO A 349 13.89 -13.11 -32.72
CA PRO A 349 15.32 -12.83 -32.54
C PRO A 349 15.69 -12.32 -31.15
N ASP A 350 16.88 -12.67 -30.68
CA ASP A 350 17.49 -12.15 -29.47
C ASP A 350 18.60 -11.14 -29.81
N TYR A 351 18.83 -10.20 -28.91
CA TYR A 351 19.88 -9.18 -28.96
C TYR A 351 20.62 -9.13 -27.63
N PRO A 352 21.54 -10.09 -27.38
CA PRO A 352 22.18 -10.24 -26.07
C PRO A 352 23.03 -9.04 -25.62
N ASP A 353 23.53 -8.24 -26.61
CA ASP A 353 24.36 -7.07 -26.36
C ASP A 353 23.54 -5.77 -26.16
N ASN A 354 22.23 -5.87 -25.93
CA ASN A 354 21.38 -4.71 -25.67
C ASN A 354 21.54 -4.19 -24.22
N ASN A 355 21.26 -2.90 -24.00
CA ASN A 355 21.34 -2.25 -22.69
C ASN A 355 20.06 -2.41 -21.86
N TRP A 356 19.04 -3.14 -22.35
CA TRP A 356 17.71 -3.24 -21.75
C TRP A 356 17.46 -4.59 -21.04
N GLY A 357 18.42 -5.52 -21.10
CA GLY A 357 18.29 -6.86 -20.53
C GLY A 357 17.52 -7.83 -21.44
N GLU A 358 16.44 -8.45 -20.92
CA GLU A 358 15.66 -9.42 -21.69
C GLU A 358 14.92 -8.78 -22.86
N VAL A 359 15.06 -9.35 -24.07
CA VAL A 359 14.45 -8.81 -25.29
C VAL A 359 12.98 -9.19 -25.35
N ILE A 360 12.11 -8.18 -25.32
CA ILE A 360 10.66 -8.31 -25.44
C ILE A 360 10.20 -7.73 -26.77
N TRP A 361 9.53 -8.52 -27.57
CA TRP A 361 8.89 -8.13 -28.80
C TRP A 361 7.44 -7.70 -28.56
N GLN A 362 7.03 -6.60 -29.19
CA GLN A 362 5.69 -6.04 -29.10
C GLN A 362 5.00 -6.08 -30.45
N PHE A 363 3.75 -6.52 -30.48
CA PHE A 363 2.95 -6.60 -31.69
C PHE A 363 2.48 -5.21 -32.12
N ASP A 364 2.74 -4.87 -33.40
CA ASP A 364 2.43 -3.56 -33.98
C ASP A 364 1.32 -3.64 -35.06
N GLY A 365 0.71 -4.80 -35.26
CA GLY A 365 -0.42 -4.96 -36.14
C GLY A 365 -0.17 -5.94 -37.32
N GLU A 366 -1.24 -6.23 -38.05
CA GLU A 366 -1.20 -7.18 -39.18
C GLU A 366 -0.77 -6.52 -40.51
N LYS A 367 -0.84 -5.20 -40.59
CA LYS A 367 -0.56 -4.41 -41.82
C LYS A 367 0.64 -3.51 -41.63
N ALA A 368 1.39 -3.32 -42.75
CA ALA A 368 2.54 -2.42 -42.81
C ALA A 368 2.19 -0.97 -42.57
#